data_48f8ede068fc6a637f66505b1c6e98f6
#
_entry.id   48f8ede068fc6a637f66505b1c6e98f6
#
_cell.length_a   1.000
_cell.length_b   1.000
_cell.length_c   1.000
_cell.angle_alpha   90.00
_cell.angle_beta   90.00
_cell.angle_gamma   90.00
#
_symmetry.space_group_name_H-M   'P 1'
#
loop_
_entity.id
_entity.type
_entity.pdbx_description
1 polymer ?
#
loop_
_entity_poly.entity_id
_entity_poly.type
_entity_poly.pdbx_seq_one_letter_code
_entity_poly.pdbx_strand_id
1 'polypeptide(L)'
;MYLYKIYGMIVESDIELREAYECRESAYAQVSIRYADMQEEIGRIEETIRTERAEWSEDGQEWSVCEINRNRSMLYYHTIGLFVISDGNLIEYTPVMDVHSPMFHQWILNMALAIIKVEKEEIILHGSGLMLPDRNQAFLISGDSGSGKSTLADYLLKRNCRFITDDVVALSYEEDGIYIEGAYPTRRLCLNVVEQQKLKKDELTYINDGKREKYILSMKDAYWGAVPRPLKAIFILTLNHDGEEVELIEHQGSGKLQWISNNLYRKRSYRQMGVTPKVFSQCLRIARDIPVYELRRPLHTQTVEQLADMIFHLMDGIK
;
A
#
# COMPACT_ATOMS: atom_id res chain seq x y z
N MET A 1 24.37 -7.62 4.81
CA MET A 1 22.99 -7.53 5.28
C MET A 1 22.62 -6.08 5.37
N TYR A 2 21.45 -5.72 4.90
CA TYR A 2 20.90 -4.37 4.87
C TYR A 2 19.78 -4.27 5.90
N LEU A 3 19.62 -3.14 6.55
CA LEU A 3 18.56 -2.90 7.53
C LEU A 3 17.66 -1.75 7.06
N TYR A 4 16.38 -1.97 7.14
CA TYR A 4 15.36 -0.99 6.73
C TYR A 4 14.29 -0.84 7.81
N LYS A 5 13.63 0.33 7.83
CA LYS A 5 12.40 0.53 8.59
C LYS A 5 11.23 0.64 7.60
N ILE A 6 10.34 -0.34 7.59
CA ILE A 6 9.23 -0.44 6.64
C ILE A 6 7.97 -0.89 7.39
N TYR A 7 6.87 -0.18 7.24
CA TYR A 7 5.60 -0.46 7.92
C TYR A 7 5.72 -0.58 9.44
N GLY A 8 6.60 0.23 10.04
CA GLY A 8 6.90 0.18 11.47
C GLY A 8 7.76 -1.00 11.92
N MET A 9 8.21 -1.86 11.00
CA MET A 9 9.06 -3.02 11.29
C MET A 9 10.51 -2.74 10.93
N ILE A 10 11.45 -3.29 11.71
CA ILE A 10 12.85 -3.39 11.34
C ILE A 10 13.01 -4.66 10.48
N VAL A 11 13.40 -4.46 9.25
CA VAL A 11 13.53 -5.50 8.21
C VAL A 11 15.00 -5.67 7.86
N GLU A 12 15.52 -6.88 8.01
CA GLU A 12 16.84 -7.29 7.55
C GLU A 12 16.72 -7.96 6.17
N SER A 13 17.60 -7.64 5.24
CA SER A 13 17.60 -8.22 3.88
C SER A 13 19.02 -8.57 3.43
N ASP A 14 19.16 -9.67 2.71
CA ASP A 14 20.39 -10.06 2.01
C ASP A 14 20.57 -9.35 0.67
N ILE A 15 19.49 -8.73 0.13
CA ILE A 15 19.55 -7.86 -1.05
C ILE A 15 19.34 -6.39 -0.67
N GLU A 16 19.94 -5.49 -1.46
CA GLU A 16 19.74 -4.05 -1.33
C GLU A 16 18.38 -3.65 -1.90
N LEU A 17 17.51 -3.10 -1.06
CA LEU A 17 16.21 -2.53 -1.45
C LEU A 17 16.35 -1.01 -1.61
N ARG A 18 16.78 -0.57 -2.79
CA ARG A 18 17.14 0.84 -3.07
C ARG A 18 15.99 1.83 -2.89
N GLU A 19 14.76 1.36 -3.00
CA GLU A 19 13.54 2.16 -2.81
C GLU A 19 13.19 2.34 -1.34
N ALA A 20 13.78 1.54 -0.44
CA ALA A 20 13.52 1.60 0.99
C ALA A 20 14.38 2.65 1.70
N TYR A 21 13.99 2.99 2.93
CA TYR A 21 14.75 3.88 3.79
C TYR A 21 15.61 3.06 4.74
N GLU A 22 16.95 3.23 4.64
CA GLU A 22 17.88 2.53 5.50
C GLU A 22 17.69 2.89 6.98
N CYS A 23 17.60 1.86 7.81
CA CYS A 23 17.60 2.02 9.25
C CYS A 23 19.04 2.11 9.73
N ARG A 24 19.42 3.23 10.34
CA ARG A 24 20.74 3.45 10.93
C ARG A 24 20.81 3.13 12.42
N GLU A 25 19.69 2.78 13.00
CA GLU A 25 19.61 2.40 14.41
C GLU A 25 20.04 0.95 14.59
N SER A 26 20.82 0.67 15.63
CA SER A 26 21.14 -0.69 16.04
C SER A 26 19.91 -1.33 16.69
N ALA A 27 19.04 -1.90 15.88
CA ALA A 27 17.83 -2.56 16.35
C ALA A 27 17.79 -4.02 15.86
N TYR A 28 17.19 -4.90 16.65
CA TYR A 28 16.98 -6.29 16.23
C TYR A 28 15.94 -6.35 15.09
N ALA A 29 16.27 -7.09 14.05
CA ALA A 29 15.37 -7.32 12.94
C ALA A 29 14.12 -8.10 13.42
N GLN A 30 12.95 -7.59 13.07
CA GLN A 30 11.67 -8.21 13.33
C GLN A 30 11.20 -9.07 12.16
N VAL A 31 11.78 -8.82 10.99
CA VAL A 31 11.53 -9.55 9.74
C VAL A 31 12.85 -9.74 9.02
N SER A 32 13.08 -10.97 8.51
CA SER A 32 14.24 -11.29 7.69
C SER A 32 13.80 -11.62 6.26
N ILE A 33 14.54 -11.11 5.28
CA ILE A 33 14.38 -11.42 3.85
C ILE A 33 15.65 -12.12 3.40
N ARG A 34 15.53 -13.35 2.89
CA ARG A 34 16.68 -14.20 2.55
C ARG A 34 16.44 -15.01 1.29
N TYR A 35 17.48 -15.19 0.53
CA TYR A 35 17.48 -16.17 -0.56
C TYR A 35 17.33 -17.59 -0.01
N ALA A 36 16.50 -18.39 -0.68
CA ALA A 36 16.41 -19.84 -0.50
C ALA A 36 16.27 -20.51 -1.87
N ASP A 37 16.93 -21.64 -2.06
CA ASP A 37 16.77 -22.42 -3.29
C ASP A 37 15.51 -23.25 -3.22
N MET A 38 14.45 -22.80 -3.91
CA MET A 38 13.14 -23.46 -3.99
C MET A 38 12.80 -23.83 -5.46
N GLN A 39 13.79 -24.13 -6.31
CA GLN A 39 13.56 -24.45 -7.72
C GLN A 39 12.68 -25.69 -7.92
N GLU A 40 12.80 -26.69 -7.04
CA GLU A 40 11.93 -27.86 -7.09
C GLU A 40 10.47 -27.52 -6.77
N GLU A 41 10.23 -26.59 -5.86
CA GLU A 41 8.88 -26.13 -5.52
C GLU A 41 8.26 -25.33 -6.68
N ILE A 42 9.05 -24.47 -7.32
CA ILE A 42 8.66 -23.77 -8.56
C ILE A 42 8.24 -24.77 -9.64
N GLY A 43 9.04 -25.80 -9.89
CA GLY A 43 8.72 -26.85 -10.85
C GLY A 43 7.39 -27.56 -10.57
N ARG A 44 7.11 -27.89 -9.30
CA ARG A 44 5.83 -28.51 -8.89
C ARG A 44 4.64 -27.57 -9.10
N ILE A 45 4.81 -26.28 -8.75
CA ILE A 45 3.77 -25.25 -8.95
C ILE A 45 3.45 -25.13 -10.43
N GLU A 46 4.46 -25.02 -11.30
CA GLU A 46 4.27 -24.90 -12.73
C GLU A 46 3.61 -26.12 -13.35
N GLU A 47 3.99 -27.33 -12.90
CA GLU A 47 3.36 -28.57 -13.36
C GLU A 47 1.89 -28.61 -12.96
N THR A 48 1.56 -28.23 -11.70
CA THR A 48 0.18 -28.16 -11.20
C THR A 48 -0.64 -27.14 -12.01
N ILE A 49 -0.09 -25.97 -12.31
CA ILE A 49 -0.77 -24.97 -13.14
C ILE A 49 -1.05 -25.52 -14.55
N ARG A 50 -0.07 -26.20 -15.17
CA ARG A 50 -0.23 -26.79 -16.51
C ARG A 50 -1.29 -27.87 -16.55
N THR A 51 -1.38 -28.71 -15.51
CA THR A 51 -2.29 -29.85 -15.48
C THR A 51 -3.72 -29.47 -15.08
N GLU A 52 -3.88 -28.60 -14.12
CA GLU A 52 -5.19 -28.24 -13.55
C GLU A 52 -5.85 -27.03 -14.23
N ARG A 53 -5.06 -26.18 -14.92
CA ARG A 53 -5.52 -24.93 -15.53
C ARG A 53 -5.22 -24.85 -17.03
N ALA A 54 -5.15 -25.97 -17.70
CA ALA A 54 -4.85 -26.04 -19.16
C ALA A 54 -5.79 -25.17 -20.01
N GLU A 55 -7.04 -24.94 -19.57
CA GLU A 55 -8.01 -24.06 -20.24
C GLU A 55 -7.73 -22.56 -20.10
N TRP A 56 -6.81 -22.15 -19.18
CA TRP A 56 -6.50 -20.73 -18.90
C TRP A 56 -5.27 -20.23 -19.70
N SER A 57 -4.60 -21.11 -20.42
CA SER A 57 -3.35 -20.78 -21.14
C SER A 57 -3.57 -20.12 -22.50
N GLU A 58 -4.79 -20.13 -23.05
CA GLU A 58 -5.08 -19.57 -24.38
C GLU A 58 -5.08 -18.03 -24.42
N ASP A 59 -5.29 -17.35 -23.26
CA ASP A 59 -5.37 -15.89 -23.20
C ASP A 59 -4.06 -15.19 -22.76
N GLY A 60 -2.92 -15.90 -22.69
CA GLY A 60 -1.64 -15.30 -22.26
C GLY A 60 -1.66 -14.78 -20.82
N GLN A 61 -2.58 -15.25 -19.99
CA GLN A 61 -2.64 -14.83 -18.60
C GLN A 61 -1.51 -15.39 -17.78
N GLU A 62 -0.88 -14.50 -17.08
CA GLU A 62 0.27 -14.67 -16.21
C GLU A 62 0.03 -15.77 -15.16
N TRP A 63 0.89 -16.77 -15.15
CA TRP A 63 0.86 -17.86 -14.18
C TRP A 63 1.24 -17.33 -12.79
N SER A 64 0.28 -17.30 -11.91
CA SER A 64 0.48 -16.82 -10.54
C SER A 64 -0.28 -17.69 -9.53
N VAL A 65 0.36 -17.93 -8.40
CA VAL A 65 -0.25 -18.55 -7.22
C VAL A 65 -0.16 -17.58 -6.05
N CYS A 66 -1.25 -17.43 -5.34
CA CYS A 66 -1.30 -16.62 -4.12
C CYS A 66 -2.11 -17.39 -3.08
N GLU A 67 -1.40 -18.08 -2.19
CA GLU A 67 -1.95 -18.82 -1.08
C GLU A 67 -1.56 -18.12 0.21
N ILE A 68 -2.56 -17.69 0.98
CA ILE A 68 -2.34 -16.96 2.23
C ILE A 68 -2.88 -17.80 3.37
N ASN A 69 -1.99 -18.20 4.24
CA ASN A 69 -2.29 -18.99 5.44
C ASN A 69 -1.64 -18.35 6.67
N ARG A 70 -2.06 -18.74 7.87
CA ARG A 70 -1.62 -18.10 9.13
C ARG A 70 -0.13 -18.19 9.40
N ASN A 71 0.49 -19.33 9.06
CA ASN A 71 1.89 -19.60 9.42
C ASN A 71 2.81 -19.75 8.21
N ARG A 72 2.23 -19.92 7.02
CA ARG A 72 3.00 -20.05 5.78
C ARG A 72 2.16 -19.62 4.61
N SER A 73 2.52 -18.50 4.01
CA SER A 73 1.93 -17.97 2.78
C SER A 73 2.88 -18.13 1.61
N MET A 74 2.34 -18.28 0.42
CA MET A 74 3.11 -18.50 -0.79
C MET A 74 2.64 -17.56 -1.90
N LEU A 75 3.58 -16.85 -2.50
CA LEU A 75 3.36 -15.97 -3.65
C LEU A 75 4.28 -16.42 -4.77
N TYR A 76 3.74 -16.94 -5.84
CA TYR A 76 4.48 -17.27 -7.05
C TYR A 76 3.99 -16.45 -8.22
N TYR A 77 4.92 -15.93 -8.99
CA TYR A 77 4.67 -15.25 -10.25
C TYR A 77 5.76 -15.63 -11.26
N HIS A 78 5.37 -16.24 -12.37
CA HIS A 78 6.30 -16.91 -13.29
C HIS A 78 7.41 -16.03 -13.87
N THR A 79 7.21 -14.72 -13.95
CA THR A 79 8.22 -13.76 -14.42
C THR A 79 9.01 -13.07 -13.30
N ILE A 80 8.62 -13.27 -12.04
CA ILE A 80 9.21 -12.58 -10.89
C ILE A 80 9.99 -13.57 -10.01
N GLY A 81 9.31 -14.63 -9.53
CA GLY A 81 9.87 -15.61 -8.63
C GLY A 81 8.87 -16.16 -7.63
N LEU A 82 9.38 -16.95 -6.70
CA LEU A 82 8.65 -17.52 -5.57
C LEU A 82 9.04 -16.81 -4.29
N PHE A 83 8.05 -16.42 -3.49
CA PHE A 83 8.20 -15.89 -2.15
C PHE A 83 7.40 -16.75 -1.19
N VAL A 84 8.06 -17.26 -0.16
CA VAL A 84 7.45 -17.98 0.94
C VAL A 84 7.56 -17.11 2.18
N ILE A 85 6.42 -16.81 2.79
CA ILE A 85 6.32 -16.00 3.99
C ILE A 85 5.94 -16.93 5.14
N SER A 86 6.72 -16.89 6.21
CA SER A 86 6.53 -17.81 7.34
C SER A 86 6.52 -17.06 8.67
N ASP A 87 5.60 -17.50 9.56
CA ASP A 87 5.52 -17.08 10.96
C ASP A 87 5.48 -15.57 11.20
N GLY A 88 5.07 -14.80 10.18
CA GLY A 88 5.00 -13.33 10.24
C GLY A 88 6.36 -12.63 10.41
N ASN A 89 7.48 -13.31 10.17
CA ASN A 89 8.81 -12.75 10.38
C ASN A 89 9.89 -13.17 9.38
N LEU A 90 9.62 -14.12 8.50
CA LEU A 90 10.57 -14.60 7.50
C LEU A 90 9.96 -14.51 6.10
N ILE A 91 10.72 -13.95 5.17
CA ILE A 91 10.45 -13.99 3.73
C ILE A 91 11.62 -14.70 3.07
N GLU A 92 11.39 -15.89 2.56
CA GLU A 92 12.31 -16.61 1.71
C GLU A 92 11.95 -16.36 0.25
N TYR A 93 12.94 -16.16 -0.62
CA TYR A 93 12.68 -15.92 -2.02
C TYR A 93 13.61 -16.73 -2.93
N THR A 94 13.05 -17.18 -4.06
CA THR A 94 13.80 -17.71 -5.23
C THR A 94 13.42 -16.86 -6.43
N PRO A 95 14.36 -16.09 -6.99
CA PRO A 95 14.05 -15.18 -8.10
C PRO A 95 14.03 -15.92 -9.44
N VAL A 96 13.16 -15.46 -10.35
CA VAL A 96 13.18 -15.81 -11.77
C VAL A 96 13.76 -14.65 -12.59
N MET A 97 13.62 -13.42 -12.08
CA MET A 97 14.20 -12.22 -12.67
C MET A 97 15.39 -11.70 -11.87
N ASP A 98 16.05 -10.66 -12.37
CA ASP A 98 17.12 -9.97 -11.65
C ASP A 98 16.62 -9.42 -10.30
N VAL A 99 17.27 -9.85 -9.22
CA VAL A 99 16.97 -9.41 -7.84
C VAL A 99 17.18 -7.91 -7.62
N HIS A 100 18.01 -7.26 -8.44
CA HIS A 100 18.23 -5.81 -8.38
C HIS A 100 17.21 -5.03 -9.21
N SER A 101 16.27 -5.71 -9.86
CA SER A 101 15.21 -5.09 -10.61
C SER A 101 14.25 -4.34 -9.66
N PRO A 102 13.88 -3.08 -9.96
CA PRO A 102 12.87 -2.35 -9.22
C PRO A 102 11.52 -3.09 -9.13
N MET A 103 11.19 -3.91 -10.15
CA MET A 103 10.00 -4.74 -10.14
C MET A 103 10.09 -5.82 -9.06
N PHE A 104 11.24 -6.50 -8.93
CA PHE A 104 11.45 -7.50 -7.88
C PHE A 104 11.34 -6.86 -6.48
N HIS A 105 11.97 -5.70 -6.29
CA HIS A 105 11.84 -4.94 -5.04
C HIS A 105 10.39 -4.57 -4.72
N GLN A 106 9.60 -4.17 -5.72
CA GLN A 106 8.18 -3.86 -5.51
C GLN A 106 7.37 -5.08 -5.05
N TRP A 107 7.71 -6.30 -5.49
CA TRP A 107 7.06 -7.52 -4.98
C TRP A 107 7.37 -7.76 -3.51
N ILE A 108 8.60 -7.56 -3.09
CA ILE A 108 8.97 -7.63 -1.68
C ILE A 108 8.24 -6.55 -0.87
N LEU A 109 8.36 -5.29 -1.30
CA LEU A 109 7.88 -4.13 -0.57
C LEU A 109 6.34 -4.06 -0.48
N ASN A 110 5.63 -4.31 -1.58
CA ASN A 110 4.17 -4.18 -1.63
C ASN A 110 3.41 -5.48 -1.38
N MET A 111 4.04 -6.63 -1.67
CA MET A 111 3.35 -7.91 -1.60
C MET A 111 3.79 -8.70 -0.37
N ALA A 112 5.04 -9.13 -0.31
CA ALA A 112 5.51 -10.02 0.73
C ALA A 112 5.48 -9.36 2.13
N LEU A 113 5.96 -8.13 2.27
CA LEU A 113 5.89 -7.40 3.54
C LEU A 113 4.46 -7.04 3.96
N ALA A 114 3.56 -6.82 3.00
CA ALA A 114 2.14 -6.65 3.33
C ALA A 114 1.52 -7.94 3.88
N ILE A 115 1.92 -9.13 3.35
CA ILE A 115 1.47 -10.41 3.90
C ILE A 115 2.00 -10.63 5.31
N ILE A 116 3.24 -10.23 5.62
CA ILE A 116 3.76 -10.22 7.01
C ILE A 116 2.78 -9.49 7.95
N LYS A 117 2.28 -8.31 7.56
CA LYS A 117 1.29 -7.57 8.36
C LYS A 117 -0.03 -8.35 8.50
N VAL A 118 -0.49 -9.00 7.43
CA VAL A 118 -1.70 -9.81 7.45
C VAL A 118 -1.52 -11.02 8.37
N GLU A 119 -0.39 -11.74 8.32
CA GLU A 119 -0.06 -12.87 9.21
C GLU A 119 0.04 -12.44 10.68
N LYS A 120 0.52 -11.22 10.94
CA LYS A 120 0.50 -10.61 12.29
C LYS A 120 -0.88 -10.14 12.74
N GLU A 121 -1.91 -10.35 11.91
CA GLU A 121 -3.27 -9.87 12.18
C GLU A 121 -3.33 -8.36 12.37
N GLU A 122 -2.53 -7.60 11.61
CA GLU A 122 -2.49 -6.15 11.62
C GLU A 122 -3.20 -5.58 10.40
N ILE A 123 -3.89 -4.43 10.59
CA ILE A 123 -4.62 -3.79 9.49
C ILE A 123 -3.67 -2.98 8.63
N ILE A 124 -3.80 -3.18 7.32
CA ILE A 124 -3.27 -2.32 6.28
C ILE A 124 -4.40 -1.86 5.36
N LEU A 125 -4.41 -0.57 5.03
CA LEU A 125 -5.41 0.06 4.17
C LEU A 125 -4.80 0.41 2.80
N HIS A 126 -5.64 0.52 1.78
CA HIS A 126 -5.22 1.00 0.47
C HIS A 126 -5.41 2.51 0.38
N GLY A 127 -4.34 3.25 0.08
CA GLY A 127 -4.42 4.69 -0.10
C GLY A 127 -3.07 5.39 -0.01
N SER A 128 -3.12 6.72 0.09
CA SER A 128 -1.95 7.59 0.26
C SER A 128 -2.02 8.27 1.62
N GLY A 129 -0.99 8.11 2.44
CA GLY A 129 -0.83 8.77 3.72
C GLY A 129 -0.06 10.07 3.58
N LEU A 130 -0.69 11.17 3.96
CA LEU A 130 -0.12 12.52 3.93
C LEU A 130 -0.23 13.17 5.31
N MET A 131 0.55 14.24 5.53
CA MET A 131 0.51 15.04 6.75
C MET A 131 0.39 16.51 6.39
N LEU A 132 -0.35 17.27 7.20
CA LEU A 132 -0.44 18.73 7.05
C LEU A 132 0.93 19.39 7.20
N PRO A 133 1.17 20.54 6.50
CA PRO A 133 2.49 21.17 6.45
C PRO A 133 3.00 21.63 7.83
N ASP A 134 2.13 22.18 8.65
CA ASP A 134 2.50 22.87 9.89
C ASP A 134 2.01 22.16 11.16
N ARG A 135 1.45 20.96 11.00
CA ARG A 135 0.89 20.20 12.12
C ARG A 135 1.33 18.74 12.04
N ASN A 136 1.54 18.12 13.19
CA ASN A 136 1.77 16.68 13.27
C ASN A 136 0.43 15.92 13.19
N GLN A 137 -0.32 16.11 12.10
CA GLN A 137 -1.62 15.52 11.85
C GLN A 137 -1.63 14.87 10.47
N ALA A 138 -1.66 13.53 10.46
CA ALA A 138 -1.73 12.76 9.25
C ALA A 138 -3.18 12.45 8.87
N PHE A 139 -3.39 12.24 7.58
CA PHE A 139 -4.65 11.79 7.01
C PHE A 139 -4.40 10.80 5.89
N LEU A 140 -5.38 9.96 5.65
CA LEU A 140 -5.38 8.97 4.58
C LEU A 140 -6.33 9.41 3.46
N ILE A 141 -5.85 9.37 2.20
CA ILE A 141 -6.70 9.46 1.02
C ILE A 141 -6.85 8.06 0.44
N SER A 142 -8.09 7.58 0.36
CA SER A 142 -8.44 6.29 -0.23
C SER A 142 -9.48 6.45 -1.35
N GLY A 143 -9.89 5.38 -1.98
CA GLY A 143 -10.88 5.34 -3.07
C GLY A 143 -10.48 4.36 -4.17
N ASP A 144 -11.35 4.14 -5.14
CA ASP A 144 -11.14 3.19 -6.22
C ASP A 144 -10.07 3.63 -7.23
N SER A 145 -9.59 2.68 -8.02
CA SER A 145 -8.68 2.99 -9.13
C SER A 145 -9.39 3.93 -10.12
N GLY A 146 -8.72 5.01 -10.50
CA GLY A 146 -9.30 6.03 -11.40
C GLY A 146 -10.13 7.12 -10.71
N SER A 147 -10.39 7.04 -9.40
CA SER A 147 -11.13 8.10 -8.68
C SER A 147 -10.38 9.45 -8.63
N GLY A 148 -9.07 9.47 -8.86
CA GLY A 148 -8.25 10.69 -8.84
C GLY A 148 -7.37 10.85 -7.60
N LYS A 149 -7.21 9.80 -6.77
CA LYS A 149 -6.35 9.82 -5.56
C LYS A 149 -4.96 10.37 -5.81
N SER A 150 -4.25 9.84 -6.81
CA SER A 150 -2.88 10.27 -7.11
C SER A 150 -2.82 11.73 -7.52
N THR A 151 -3.80 12.22 -8.29
CA THR A 151 -3.90 13.63 -8.69
C THR A 151 -4.14 14.53 -7.48
N LEU A 152 -5.03 14.13 -6.57
CA LEU A 152 -5.31 14.88 -5.34
C LEU A 152 -4.10 14.87 -4.39
N ALA A 153 -3.47 13.71 -4.20
CA ALA A 153 -2.25 13.61 -3.39
C ALA A 153 -1.13 14.50 -3.94
N ASP A 154 -0.93 14.53 -5.25
CA ASP A 154 0.04 15.42 -5.91
C ASP A 154 -0.26 16.90 -5.69
N TYR A 155 -1.53 17.27 -5.80
CA TYR A 155 -1.95 18.66 -5.58
C TYR A 155 -1.70 19.09 -4.12
N LEU A 156 -2.01 18.21 -3.15
CA LEU A 156 -1.75 18.43 -1.73
C LEU A 156 -0.25 18.53 -1.42
N LEU A 157 0.59 17.70 -2.05
CA LEU A 157 2.04 17.80 -1.93
C LEU A 157 2.57 19.14 -2.45
N LYS A 158 2.02 19.65 -3.56
CA LYS A 158 2.33 21.01 -4.08
C LYS A 158 1.84 22.12 -3.13
N ARG A 159 0.83 21.82 -2.30
CA ARG A 159 0.33 22.71 -1.22
C ARG A 159 1.10 22.50 0.10
N ASN A 160 2.33 21.96 0.03
CA ASN A 160 3.26 21.69 1.13
C ASN A 160 2.81 20.60 2.13
N CYS A 161 1.79 19.80 1.83
CA CYS A 161 1.57 18.57 2.58
C CYS A 161 2.80 17.67 2.47
N ARG A 162 3.05 16.85 3.49
CA ARG A 162 4.24 16.02 3.59
C ARG A 162 3.90 14.57 3.29
N PHE A 163 4.79 13.89 2.58
CA PHE A 163 4.60 12.50 2.18
C PHE A 163 4.95 11.52 3.29
N ILE A 164 4.07 10.55 3.59
CA ILE A 164 4.31 9.47 4.55
C ILE A 164 4.40 8.13 3.82
N THR A 165 3.41 7.77 3.02
CA THR A 165 3.31 6.48 2.33
C THR A 165 2.36 6.57 1.14
N ASP A 166 2.50 5.65 0.18
CA ASP A 166 1.58 5.52 -0.95
C ASP A 166 1.25 4.05 -1.21
N ASP A 167 0.05 3.77 -1.68
CA ASP A 167 -0.51 2.47 -2.04
C ASP A 167 -0.83 1.57 -0.82
N VAL A 168 0.08 1.38 0.10
CA VAL A 168 -0.08 0.55 1.32
C VAL A 168 0.12 1.41 2.54
N VAL A 169 -0.90 1.49 3.38
CA VAL A 169 -0.91 2.26 4.63
C VAL A 169 -1.04 1.32 5.80
N ALA A 170 0.07 1.07 6.47
CA ALA A 170 0.10 0.31 7.72
C ALA A 170 -0.25 1.21 8.90
N LEU A 171 -0.96 0.66 9.87
CA LEU A 171 -1.39 1.38 11.07
C LEU A 171 -0.79 0.73 12.32
N SER A 172 -0.40 1.57 13.27
CA SER A 172 -0.11 1.16 14.64
C SER A 172 -1.11 1.76 15.62
N TYR A 173 -1.23 1.11 16.78
CA TYR A 173 -2.27 1.39 17.76
C TYR A 173 -1.63 1.61 19.13
N GLU A 174 -1.56 2.86 19.55
CA GLU A 174 -1.02 3.27 20.83
C GLU A 174 -2.17 3.64 21.81
N GLU A 175 -1.86 3.87 23.07
CA GLU A 175 -2.88 4.27 24.08
C GLU A 175 -3.56 5.59 23.68
N ASP A 176 -2.80 6.54 23.16
CA ASP A 176 -3.22 7.90 22.82
C ASP A 176 -3.77 8.04 21.38
N GLY A 177 -3.72 7.00 20.55
CA GLY A 177 -4.28 7.10 19.21
C GLY A 177 -3.92 5.99 18.23
N ILE A 178 -4.25 6.26 16.97
CA ILE A 178 -3.91 5.43 15.82
C ILE A 178 -2.93 6.22 14.96
N TYR A 179 -1.89 5.55 14.49
CA TYR A 179 -0.80 6.18 13.76
C TYR A 179 -0.61 5.53 12.39
N ILE A 180 -0.24 6.34 11.39
CA ILE A 180 0.25 5.85 10.10
C ILE A 180 1.73 5.53 10.25
N GLU A 181 2.09 4.30 9.96
CA GLU A 181 3.47 3.87 9.80
C GLU A 181 3.98 4.18 8.40
N GLY A 182 5.21 4.66 8.32
CA GLY A 182 5.83 4.85 7.02
C GLY A 182 6.17 3.53 6.34
N ALA A 183 6.01 3.52 5.02
CA ALA A 183 6.39 2.39 4.19
C ALA A 183 7.80 2.58 3.64
N TYR A 184 7.91 3.12 2.46
CA TYR A 184 9.15 3.43 1.77
C TYR A 184 8.93 4.68 0.91
N PRO A 185 9.99 5.48 0.68
CA PRO A 185 9.88 6.81 0.09
C PRO A 185 9.75 6.77 -1.43
N THR A 186 8.74 6.09 -1.95
CA THR A 186 8.43 6.10 -3.39
C THR A 186 6.94 6.20 -3.65
N ARG A 187 6.60 6.72 -4.81
CA ARG A 187 5.23 6.76 -5.35
C ARG A 187 5.18 6.06 -6.68
N ARG A 188 4.06 5.38 -6.94
CA ARG A 188 3.82 4.72 -8.22
C ARG A 188 2.84 5.53 -9.05
N LEU A 189 3.32 6.10 -10.15
CA LEU A 189 2.56 6.96 -11.04
C LEU A 189 2.19 6.21 -12.32
N CYS A 190 0.93 6.35 -12.77
CA CYS A 190 0.54 5.92 -14.11
C CYS A 190 1.04 6.92 -15.16
N LEU A 191 1.20 6.47 -16.40
CA LEU A 191 1.72 7.28 -17.50
C LEU A 191 0.99 8.62 -17.66
N ASN A 192 -0.34 8.61 -17.57
CA ASN A 192 -1.15 9.82 -17.68
C ASN A 192 -0.81 10.87 -16.59
N VAL A 193 -0.44 10.45 -15.39
CA VAL A 193 -0.03 11.34 -14.29
C VAL A 193 1.36 11.91 -14.58
N VAL A 194 2.29 11.08 -15.08
CA VAL A 194 3.63 11.52 -15.47
C VAL A 194 3.55 12.61 -16.56
N GLU A 195 2.69 12.40 -17.55
CA GLU A 195 2.47 13.35 -18.65
C GLU A 195 1.79 14.65 -18.18
N GLN A 196 0.74 14.56 -17.38
CA GLN A 196 0.07 15.74 -16.81
C GLN A 196 0.99 16.59 -15.96
N GLN A 197 1.91 15.95 -15.22
CA GLN A 197 2.87 16.65 -14.37
C GLN A 197 4.13 17.09 -15.11
N LYS A 198 4.26 16.73 -16.39
CA LYS A 198 5.45 17.01 -17.23
C LYS A 198 6.74 16.48 -16.58
N LEU A 199 6.66 15.34 -15.89
CA LEU A 199 7.83 14.71 -15.31
C LEU A 199 8.69 14.10 -16.42
N LYS A 200 10.00 14.19 -16.27
CA LYS A 200 10.93 13.59 -17.22
C LYS A 200 11.00 12.07 -16.97
N LYS A 201 10.66 11.28 -17.98
CA LYS A 201 10.62 9.82 -17.89
C LYS A 201 11.98 9.20 -17.57
N ASP A 202 13.05 9.82 -17.97
CA ASP A 202 14.44 9.43 -17.71
C ASP A 202 14.88 9.66 -16.25
N GLU A 203 14.17 10.48 -15.49
CA GLU A 203 14.36 10.65 -14.04
C GLU A 203 13.50 9.68 -13.21
N LEU A 204 12.67 8.87 -13.85
CA LEU A 204 11.77 7.91 -13.24
C LEU A 204 12.20 6.47 -13.53
N THR A 205 11.92 5.57 -12.62
CA THR A 205 12.13 4.15 -12.85
C THR A 205 10.88 3.52 -13.45
N TYR A 206 11.00 3.02 -14.69
CA TYR A 206 9.90 2.32 -15.36
C TYR A 206 9.69 0.94 -14.77
N ILE A 207 8.43 0.56 -14.54
CA ILE A 207 8.00 -0.78 -14.18
C ILE A 207 6.77 -1.18 -15.00
N ASN A 208 6.70 -2.46 -15.38
CA ASN A 208 5.54 -3.06 -16.03
C ASN A 208 5.04 -4.22 -15.18
N ASP A 209 3.87 -4.06 -14.57
CA ASP A 209 3.26 -5.11 -13.73
C ASP A 209 2.38 -6.09 -14.54
N GLY A 210 2.55 -6.12 -15.86
CA GLY A 210 1.79 -6.95 -16.81
C GLY A 210 0.40 -6.38 -17.14
N LYS A 211 -0.11 -5.45 -16.33
CA LYS A 211 -1.44 -4.84 -16.53
C LYS A 211 -1.38 -3.37 -16.90
N ARG A 212 -0.40 -2.65 -16.40
CA ARG A 212 -0.26 -1.20 -16.62
C ARG A 212 1.20 -0.77 -16.55
N GLU A 213 1.56 0.16 -17.42
CA GLU A 213 2.81 0.89 -17.32
C GLU A 213 2.77 1.84 -16.12
N LYS A 214 3.75 1.73 -15.26
CA LYS A 214 3.92 2.57 -14.09
C LYS A 214 5.34 3.10 -14.00
N TYR A 215 5.47 4.18 -13.31
CA TYR A 215 6.75 4.85 -13.05
C TYR A 215 6.91 5.05 -11.55
N ILE A 216 8.07 4.70 -11.03
CA ILE A 216 8.44 4.93 -9.63
C ILE A 216 9.09 6.30 -9.54
N LEU A 217 8.51 7.17 -8.73
CA LEU A 217 9.05 8.47 -8.35
C LEU A 217 9.64 8.35 -6.95
N SER A 218 10.94 8.69 -6.80
CA SER A 218 11.57 8.77 -5.48
C SER A 218 11.04 9.97 -4.71
N MET A 219 10.69 9.74 -3.45
CA MET A 219 10.23 10.77 -2.50
C MET A 219 11.18 10.93 -1.32
N LYS A 220 12.44 10.47 -1.44
CA LYS A 220 13.41 10.47 -0.32
C LYS A 220 13.58 11.83 0.34
N ASP A 221 13.61 12.89 -0.45
CA ASP A 221 13.80 14.27 0.05
C ASP A 221 12.54 14.85 0.71
N ALA A 222 11.36 14.29 0.40
CA ALA A 222 10.07 14.73 0.93
C ALA A 222 9.46 13.73 1.93
N TYR A 223 10.22 12.68 2.33
CA TYR A 223 9.72 11.59 3.16
C TYR A 223 9.65 11.95 4.64
N TRP A 224 8.46 11.81 5.21
CA TRP A 224 8.17 12.08 6.61
C TRP A 224 7.69 10.85 7.39
N GLY A 225 7.75 9.68 6.77
CA GLY A 225 7.34 8.40 7.36
C GLY A 225 8.41 7.70 8.21
N ALA A 226 9.58 8.32 8.45
CA ALA A 226 10.63 7.71 9.30
C ALA A 226 10.15 7.46 10.75
N VAL A 227 9.17 8.21 11.21
CA VAL A 227 8.49 7.99 12.51
C VAL A 227 6.97 7.94 12.28
N PRO A 228 6.23 7.19 13.12
CA PRO A 228 4.77 7.12 13.05
C PRO A 228 4.10 8.49 13.15
N ARG A 229 2.99 8.70 12.43
CA ARG A 229 2.26 9.97 12.41
C ARG A 229 0.82 9.76 12.83
N PRO A 230 0.27 10.59 13.76
CA PRO A 230 -1.08 10.41 14.28
C PRO A 230 -2.11 10.57 13.15
N LEU A 231 -2.88 9.52 12.89
CA LEU A 231 -3.98 9.52 11.93
C LEU A 231 -5.16 10.27 12.49
N LYS A 232 -5.58 11.36 11.84
CA LYS A 232 -6.66 12.23 12.29
C LYS A 232 -7.92 12.12 11.45
N ALA A 233 -7.83 11.74 10.17
CA ALA A 233 -8.99 11.56 9.30
C ALA A 233 -8.69 10.59 8.15
N ILE A 234 -9.76 10.02 7.60
CA ILE A 234 -9.74 9.24 6.36
C ILE A 234 -10.68 9.93 5.35
N PHE A 235 -10.16 10.23 4.17
CA PHE A 235 -10.91 10.80 3.04
C PHE A 235 -11.04 9.77 1.93
N ILE A 236 -12.29 9.46 1.56
CA ILE A 236 -12.63 8.51 0.51
C ILE A 236 -12.99 9.31 -0.74
N LEU A 237 -12.22 9.16 -1.80
CA LEU A 237 -12.52 9.81 -3.07
C LEU A 237 -13.31 8.86 -3.98
N THR A 238 -14.53 9.27 -4.34
CA THR A 238 -15.42 8.54 -5.23
C THR A 238 -15.87 9.38 -6.41
N LEU A 239 -16.37 8.72 -7.46
CA LEU A 239 -16.93 9.40 -8.63
C LEU A 239 -18.45 9.50 -8.49
N ASN A 240 -18.98 10.70 -8.72
CA ASN A 240 -20.39 10.94 -8.91
C ASN A 240 -20.68 11.00 -10.42
N HIS A 241 -21.36 9.98 -10.94
CA HIS A 241 -21.64 9.88 -12.38
C HIS A 241 -22.79 10.79 -12.81
N ASP A 242 -23.69 11.12 -11.89
CA ASP A 242 -24.93 11.85 -12.15
C ASP A 242 -24.90 13.29 -11.58
N GLY A 243 -23.90 13.61 -10.76
CA GLY A 243 -23.78 14.90 -10.09
C GLY A 243 -22.88 15.89 -10.83
N GLU A 244 -23.17 17.18 -10.69
CA GLU A 244 -22.39 18.29 -11.26
C GLU A 244 -21.47 18.95 -10.23
N GLU A 245 -21.72 18.72 -8.94
CA GLU A 245 -20.99 19.33 -7.82
C GLU A 245 -20.26 18.28 -6.95
N VAL A 246 -19.28 18.74 -6.18
CA VAL A 246 -18.62 17.92 -5.18
C VAL A 246 -19.54 17.80 -3.96
N GLU A 247 -19.78 16.55 -3.54
CA GLU A 247 -20.54 16.24 -2.33
C GLU A 247 -19.61 15.77 -1.21
N LEU A 248 -19.88 16.21 0.01
CA LEU A 248 -19.24 15.73 1.23
C LEU A 248 -20.22 14.89 2.05
N ILE A 249 -19.83 13.66 2.36
CA ILE A 249 -20.60 12.75 3.20
C ILE A 249 -19.74 12.31 4.37
N GLU A 250 -20.16 12.58 5.58
CA GLU A 250 -19.53 12.02 6.77
C GLU A 250 -20.15 10.66 7.09
N HIS A 251 -19.33 9.59 7.05
CA HIS A 251 -19.77 8.25 7.42
C HIS A 251 -19.90 8.12 8.93
N GLN A 252 -20.99 7.48 9.39
CA GLN A 252 -21.29 7.24 10.80
C GLN A 252 -21.54 5.74 11.07
N GLY A 253 -21.32 5.31 12.31
CA GLY A 253 -21.71 3.99 12.82
C GLY A 253 -21.25 2.81 11.93
N SER A 254 -22.19 1.97 11.53
CA SER A 254 -21.93 0.77 10.72
C SER A 254 -21.38 1.09 9.32
N GLY A 255 -21.70 2.26 8.76
CA GLY A 255 -21.15 2.71 7.47
C GLY A 255 -19.64 2.87 7.49
N LYS A 256 -19.08 3.44 8.56
CA LYS A 256 -17.62 3.54 8.76
C LYS A 256 -16.98 2.16 8.81
N LEU A 257 -17.53 1.25 9.62
CA LEU A 257 -17.01 -0.10 9.75
C LEU A 257 -17.05 -0.86 8.43
N GLN A 258 -18.14 -0.76 7.70
CA GLN A 258 -18.30 -1.38 6.39
C GLN A 258 -17.25 -0.85 5.40
N TRP A 259 -17.05 0.47 5.37
CA TRP A 259 -16.04 1.06 4.50
C TRP A 259 -14.64 0.55 4.86
N ILE A 260 -14.24 0.59 6.14
CA ILE A 260 -12.94 0.12 6.60
C ILE A 260 -12.71 -1.34 6.18
N SER A 261 -13.68 -2.20 6.46
CA SER A 261 -13.59 -3.64 6.09
C SER A 261 -13.50 -3.86 4.59
N ASN A 262 -14.11 -2.99 3.79
CA ASN A 262 -14.06 -3.07 2.32
C ASN A 262 -12.75 -2.57 1.73
N ASN A 263 -12.03 -1.69 2.44
CA ASN A 263 -10.81 -1.04 1.97
C ASN A 263 -9.53 -1.59 2.63
N LEU A 264 -9.62 -2.75 3.28
CA LEU A 264 -8.43 -3.49 3.68
C LEU A 264 -7.58 -3.78 2.45
N TYR A 265 -6.31 -3.40 2.49
CA TYR A 265 -5.37 -3.76 1.44
C TYR A 265 -5.26 -5.28 1.38
N ARG A 266 -5.33 -5.84 0.16
CA ARG A 266 -5.37 -7.29 0.00
C ARG A 266 -6.51 -7.97 0.76
N LYS A 267 -7.71 -7.42 0.72
CA LYS A 267 -8.92 -7.95 1.37
C LYS A 267 -9.12 -9.46 1.17
N ARG A 268 -8.69 -10.01 0.00
CA ARG A 268 -8.74 -11.46 -0.26
C ARG A 268 -7.87 -12.23 0.73
N SER A 269 -6.69 -11.73 1.10
CA SER A 269 -5.78 -12.36 2.07
C SER A 269 -6.42 -12.48 3.45
N TYR A 270 -7.04 -11.39 3.94
CA TYR A 270 -7.80 -11.45 5.20
C TYR A 270 -8.97 -12.43 5.15
N ARG A 271 -9.62 -12.59 3.98
CA ARG A 271 -10.70 -13.57 3.81
C ARG A 271 -10.18 -14.99 3.81
N GLN A 272 -9.03 -15.27 3.20
CA GLN A 272 -8.40 -16.59 3.20
C GLN A 272 -7.97 -17.01 4.60
N MET A 273 -7.40 -16.10 5.38
CA MET A 273 -7.01 -16.34 6.77
C MET A 273 -8.20 -16.38 7.75
N GLY A 274 -9.34 -15.85 7.36
CA GLY A 274 -10.47 -15.56 8.24
C GLY A 274 -10.26 -14.24 9.01
N VAL A 275 -11.35 -13.49 9.18
CA VAL A 275 -11.33 -12.27 10.01
C VAL A 275 -11.27 -12.67 11.48
N THR A 276 -10.13 -12.41 12.11
CA THR A 276 -9.92 -12.74 13.52
C THR A 276 -10.54 -11.67 14.45
N PRO A 277 -10.77 -12.00 15.75
CA PRO A 277 -11.20 -10.99 16.73
C PRO A 277 -10.24 -9.79 16.82
N LYS A 278 -8.93 -10.01 16.65
CA LYS A 278 -7.93 -8.94 16.64
C LYS A 278 -8.12 -7.99 15.45
N VAL A 279 -8.24 -8.50 14.23
CA VAL A 279 -8.50 -7.69 13.03
C VAL A 279 -9.82 -6.94 13.16
N PHE A 280 -10.88 -7.62 13.64
CA PHE A 280 -12.18 -7.00 13.83
C PHE A 280 -12.15 -5.87 14.88
N SER A 281 -11.46 -6.08 16.02
CA SER A 281 -11.31 -5.05 17.05
C SER A 281 -10.55 -3.82 16.56
N GLN A 282 -9.55 -4.00 15.72
CA GLN A 282 -8.83 -2.89 15.07
C GLN A 282 -9.75 -2.10 14.12
N CYS A 283 -10.58 -2.79 13.32
CA CYS A 283 -11.59 -2.12 12.48
C CYS A 283 -12.57 -1.29 13.31
N LEU A 284 -13.03 -1.85 14.43
CA LEU A 284 -13.92 -1.13 15.36
C LEU A 284 -13.23 0.09 15.98
N ARG A 285 -11.95 -0.04 16.36
CA ARG A 285 -11.17 1.07 16.91
C ARG A 285 -11.02 2.21 15.89
N ILE A 286 -10.68 1.90 14.63
CA ILE A 286 -10.64 2.93 13.59
C ILE A 286 -12.01 3.57 13.40
N ALA A 287 -13.10 2.78 13.33
CA ALA A 287 -14.44 3.29 13.14
C ALA A 287 -14.90 4.20 14.30
N ARG A 288 -14.47 3.92 15.54
CA ARG A 288 -14.76 4.72 16.71
C ARG A 288 -13.97 6.03 16.76
N ASP A 289 -12.65 5.95 16.52
CA ASP A 289 -11.71 7.01 16.86
C ASP A 289 -11.39 7.94 15.69
N ILE A 290 -11.55 7.48 14.44
CA ILE A 290 -11.16 8.24 13.25
C ILE A 290 -12.40 8.69 12.47
N PRO A 291 -12.57 9.99 12.19
CA PRO A 291 -13.59 10.46 11.25
C PRO A 291 -13.30 9.98 9.84
N VAL A 292 -14.35 9.60 9.12
CA VAL A 292 -14.29 9.09 7.74
C VAL A 292 -15.24 9.92 6.88
N TYR A 293 -14.67 10.61 5.92
CA TYR A 293 -15.37 11.49 4.99
C TYR A 293 -15.31 10.92 3.57
N GLU A 294 -16.45 10.88 2.88
CA GLU A 294 -16.49 10.58 1.46
C GLU A 294 -16.61 11.88 0.67
N LEU A 295 -15.70 12.07 -0.25
CA LEU A 295 -15.64 13.18 -1.19
C LEU A 295 -16.06 12.65 -2.57
N ARG A 296 -17.32 12.89 -2.95
CA ARG A 296 -17.86 12.51 -4.26
C ARG A 296 -17.63 13.63 -5.26
N ARG A 297 -16.88 13.36 -6.30
CA ARG A 297 -16.59 14.35 -7.32
C ARG A 297 -17.26 14.03 -8.66
N PRO A 298 -17.69 15.05 -9.43
CA PRO A 298 -18.15 14.86 -10.81
C PRO A 298 -17.06 14.20 -11.67
N LEU A 299 -17.50 13.39 -12.64
CA LEU A 299 -16.58 12.65 -13.52
C LEU A 299 -15.77 13.56 -14.43
N HIS A 300 -16.41 14.60 -15.01
CA HIS A 300 -15.85 15.41 -16.10
C HIS A 300 -15.34 16.79 -15.66
N THR A 301 -15.40 17.13 -14.37
CA THR A 301 -15.04 18.45 -13.87
C THR A 301 -13.70 18.40 -13.11
N GLN A 302 -12.87 19.43 -13.30
CA GLN A 302 -11.64 19.59 -12.52
C GLN A 302 -11.99 20.13 -11.13
N THR A 303 -11.93 19.27 -10.13
CA THR A 303 -12.34 19.57 -8.74
C THR A 303 -11.20 19.45 -7.73
N VAL A 304 -9.97 19.25 -8.21
CA VAL A 304 -8.82 18.91 -7.33
C VAL A 304 -8.55 19.99 -6.28
N GLU A 305 -8.66 21.26 -6.68
CA GLU A 305 -8.48 22.42 -5.78
C GLU A 305 -9.57 22.46 -4.71
N GLN A 306 -10.84 22.36 -5.13
CA GLN A 306 -11.98 22.32 -4.22
C GLN A 306 -11.87 21.17 -3.22
N LEU A 307 -11.49 19.98 -3.67
CA LEU A 307 -11.29 18.80 -2.81
C LEU A 307 -10.18 19.04 -1.78
N ALA A 308 -9.06 19.66 -2.22
CA ALA A 308 -7.96 19.97 -1.33
C ALA A 308 -8.37 21.00 -0.26
N ASP A 309 -9.09 22.07 -0.64
CA ASP A 309 -9.58 23.08 0.28
C ASP A 309 -10.57 22.49 1.30
N MET A 310 -11.44 21.58 0.89
CA MET A 310 -12.33 20.84 1.78
C MET A 310 -11.55 20.00 2.79
N ILE A 311 -10.49 19.30 2.36
CA ILE A 311 -9.62 18.53 3.26
C ILE A 311 -8.96 19.45 4.29
N PHE A 312 -8.36 20.56 3.87
CA PHE A 312 -7.74 21.52 4.81
C PHE A 312 -8.76 22.04 5.82
N HIS A 313 -9.94 22.45 5.35
CA HIS A 313 -11.00 22.96 6.24
C HIS A 313 -11.45 21.93 7.28
N LEU A 314 -11.67 20.66 6.85
CA LEU A 314 -12.06 19.58 7.75
C LEU A 314 -10.95 19.26 8.75
N MET A 315 -9.70 19.20 8.30
CA MET A 315 -8.55 18.95 9.17
C MET A 315 -8.31 20.08 10.18
N ASP A 316 -8.66 21.33 9.85
CA ASP A 316 -8.58 22.46 10.77
C ASP A 316 -9.57 22.35 11.94
N GLY A 317 -10.70 21.72 11.73
CA GLY A 317 -11.71 21.44 12.76
C GLY A 317 -11.38 20.27 13.68
N ILE A 318 -10.41 19.41 13.33
CA ILE A 318 -10.01 18.22 14.09
C ILE A 318 -8.86 18.58 15.06
N LYS A 319 -9.06 18.33 16.34
CA LYS A 319 -8.06 18.57 17.40
C LYS A 319 -7.07 17.44 17.57
#